data_1cb73622309ef3c822ca602e5bedcd58
#
_entry.id   1cb73622309ef3c822ca602e5bedcd58
#
_cell.length_a   1.000
_cell.length_b   1.000
_cell.length_c   1.000
_cell.angle_alpha   90.00
_cell.angle_beta   90.00
_cell.angle_gamma   90.00
#
_symmetry.space_group_name_H-M   'P 1'
#
loop_
_entity.id
_entity.type
_entity.pdbx_description
1 polymer ?
#
loop_
_entity_poly.entity_id
_entity_poly.type
_entity_poly.pdbx_seq_one_letter_code
_entity_poly.pdbx_strand_id
1 'polypeptide(L)'
;MSLPTGTVTFFFSDIEGSTRLIQQLGERYPDVLLAHHTLLRQAVAEHGGHELRTEGDSFFIVFGSALDACSGAAKAQRALAEHAWPDEIGRASCRERV
;
A
#
# COMPACT_ATOMS: atom_id res chain seq x y z
N MET A 1 -14.71 -12.48 -9.86
CA MET A 1 -13.38 -12.74 -9.35
C MET A 1 -13.47 -13.63 -8.12
N SER A 2 -12.72 -14.72 -8.12
CA SER A 2 -12.74 -15.62 -6.97
C SER A 2 -11.58 -15.28 -6.04
N LEU A 3 -11.86 -15.26 -4.74
CA LEU A 3 -10.85 -15.06 -3.73
C LEU A 3 -10.12 -16.38 -3.45
N PRO A 4 -8.88 -16.31 -2.99
CA PRO A 4 -8.15 -17.51 -2.56
C PRO A 4 -8.91 -18.23 -1.45
N THR A 5 -8.81 -19.57 -1.46
CA THR A 5 -9.41 -20.40 -0.43
C THR A 5 -8.32 -21.26 0.22
N GLY A 6 -8.65 -21.89 1.35
CA GLY A 6 -7.68 -22.67 2.09
C GLY A 6 -6.75 -21.79 2.89
N THR A 7 -5.45 -22.09 2.90
CA THR A 7 -4.46 -21.25 3.58
C THR A 7 -4.21 -20.00 2.78
N VAL A 8 -4.38 -18.84 3.40
CA VAL A 8 -4.17 -17.54 2.75
C VAL A 8 -3.24 -16.69 3.59
N THR A 9 -2.62 -15.70 2.94
CA THR A 9 -1.77 -14.72 3.60
C THR A 9 -2.39 -13.36 3.47
N PHE A 10 -2.53 -12.65 4.59
CA PHE A 10 -3.04 -11.30 4.60
C PHE A 10 -1.90 -10.30 4.52
N PHE A 11 -2.14 -9.25 3.75
CA PHE A 11 -1.21 -8.13 3.62
C PHE A 11 -1.96 -6.90 4.10
N PHE A 12 -1.34 -6.16 5.00
CA PHE A 12 -1.89 -4.92 5.52
C PHE A 12 -0.90 -3.79 5.29
N SER A 13 -1.37 -2.68 4.78
CA SER A 13 -0.54 -1.50 4.53
C SER A 13 -1.25 -0.25 5.03
N ASP A 14 -0.48 0.65 5.64
CA ASP A 14 -0.99 1.97 6.01
C ASP A 14 0.17 2.98 5.94
N ILE A 15 -0.18 4.26 6.07
CA ILE A 15 0.81 5.34 6.10
C ILE A 15 1.05 5.71 7.55
N GLU A 16 2.27 5.53 8.02
CA GLU A 16 2.65 5.93 9.36
C GLU A 16 2.62 7.45 9.47
N GLY A 17 1.95 7.95 10.51
CA GLY A 17 1.87 9.39 10.74
C GLY A 17 0.95 10.11 9.76
N SER A 18 -0.08 9.44 9.25
CA SER A 18 -0.98 10.03 8.27
C SER A 18 -1.66 11.30 8.77
N THR A 19 -2.01 11.37 10.05
CA THR A 19 -2.62 12.58 10.63
C THR A 19 -1.69 13.78 10.49
N ARG A 20 -0.40 13.58 10.75
CA ARG A 20 0.60 14.64 10.58
C ARG A 20 0.73 15.04 9.12
N LEU A 21 0.73 14.07 8.22
CA LEU A 21 0.81 14.35 6.79
C LEU A 21 -0.38 15.16 6.30
N ILE A 22 -1.58 14.83 6.77
CA ILE A 22 -2.78 15.58 6.43
C ILE A 22 -2.62 17.04 6.83
N GLN A 23 -2.11 17.29 8.04
CA GLN A 23 -1.89 18.64 8.53
C GLN A 23 -0.83 19.38 7.73
N GLN A 24 0.25 18.71 7.35
CA GLN A 24 1.35 19.32 6.61
C GLN A 24 1.02 19.59 5.16
N LEU A 25 0.34 18.66 4.50
CA LEU A 25 0.05 18.74 3.08
C LEU A 25 -1.23 19.49 2.76
N GLY A 26 -2.19 19.47 3.67
CA GLY A 26 -3.47 20.15 3.46
C GLY A 26 -4.13 19.69 2.17
N GLU A 27 -4.32 20.61 1.23
CA GLU A 27 -5.00 20.33 -0.03
C GLU A 27 -4.24 19.37 -0.94
N ARG A 28 -2.96 19.14 -0.71
CA ARG A 28 -2.15 18.22 -1.51
C ARG A 28 -2.25 16.77 -1.05
N TYR A 29 -2.81 16.54 0.13
CA TYR A 29 -2.89 15.19 0.68
C TYR A 29 -3.69 14.23 -0.19
N PRO A 30 -4.86 14.60 -0.75
CA PRO A 30 -5.59 13.67 -1.62
C PRO A 30 -4.80 13.17 -2.82
N ASP A 31 -3.98 14.04 -3.42
CA ASP A 31 -3.16 13.63 -4.57
C ASP A 31 -2.07 12.66 -4.14
N VAL A 32 -1.45 12.89 -2.99
CA VAL A 32 -0.44 11.99 -2.44
C VAL A 32 -1.06 10.64 -2.11
N LEU A 33 -2.23 10.66 -1.49
CA LEU A 33 -2.93 9.43 -1.14
C LEU A 33 -3.30 8.62 -2.38
N LEU A 34 -3.76 9.30 -3.44
CA LEU A 34 -4.09 8.64 -4.68
C LEU A 34 -2.87 7.96 -5.31
N ALA A 35 -1.73 8.64 -5.32
CA ALA A 35 -0.49 8.08 -5.84
C ALA A 35 -0.07 6.85 -5.03
N HIS A 36 -0.15 6.94 -3.71
CA HIS A 36 0.15 5.82 -2.82
C HIS A 36 -0.73 4.61 -3.13
N HIS A 37 -2.03 4.82 -3.24
CA HIS A 37 -2.99 3.76 -3.52
C HIS A 37 -2.74 3.13 -4.89
N THR A 38 -2.47 3.94 -5.90
CA THR A 38 -2.21 3.45 -7.25
C THR A 38 -0.98 2.55 -7.29
N LEU A 39 0.10 2.98 -6.65
CA LEU A 39 1.34 2.20 -6.61
C LEU A 39 1.15 0.88 -5.88
N LEU A 40 0.44 0.90 -4.75
CA LEU A 40 0.15 -0.31 -4.00
C LEU A 40 -0.71 -1.28 -4.80
N ARG A 41 -1.78 -0.78 -5.40
CA ARG A 41 -2.69 -1.63 -6.19
C ARG A 41 -1.97 -2.31 -7.34
N GLN A 42 -1.12 -1.59 -8.03
CA GLN A 42 -0.36 -2.15 -9.14
C GLN A 42 0.58 -3.25 -8.66
N ALA A 43 1.30 -2.98 -7.58
CA ALA A 43 2.28 -3.93 -7.06
C ALA A 43 1.61 -5.22 -6.59
N VAL A 44 0.53 -5.13 -5.83
CA VAL A 44 -0.13 -6.32 -5.30
C VAL A 44 -0.87 -7.09 -6.38
N ALA A 45 -1.46 -6.40 -7.36
CA ALA A 45 -2.17 -7.06 -8.45
C ALA A 45 -1.22 -7.87 -9.32
N GLU A 46 0.00 -7.39 -9.53
CA GLU A 46 1.01 -8.12 -10.31
C GLU A 46 1.40 -9.43 -9.68
N HIS A 47 1.20 -9.58 -8.38
CA HIS A 47 1.57 -10.79 -7.64
C HIS A 47 0.35 -11.55 -7.12
N GLY A 48 -0.81 -11.31 -7.71
CA GLY A 48 -2.01 -12.08 -7.39
C GLY A 48 -2.72 -11.68 -6.11
N GLY A 49 -2.47 -10.46 -5.62
CA GLY A 49 -3.19 -9.95 -4.45
C GLY A 49 -4.60 -9.52 -4.79
N HIS A 50 -5.52 -9.76 -3.87
CA HIS A 50 -6.92 -9.34 -4.00
C HIS A 50 -7.24 -8.32 -2.92
N GLU A 51 -7.60 -7.12 -3.35
CA GLU A 51 -7.97 -6.06 -2.42
C GLU A 51 -9.31 -6.41 -1.77
N LEU A 52 -9.31 -6.56 -0.45
CA LEU A 52 -10.53 -6.83 0.31
C LEU A 52 -11.21 -5.55 0.71
N ARG A 53 -10.43 -4.55 1.10
CA ARG A 53 -10.96 -3.34 1.68
C ARG A 53 -9.91 -2.24 1.70
N THR A 54 -10.36 -1.01 1.53
CA THR A 54 -9.53 0.17 1.64
C THR A 54 -10.26 1.18 2.52
N GLU A 55 -9.60 1.67 3.55
CA GLU A 55 -10.13 2.71 4.43
C GLU A 55 -9.09 3.80 4.60
N GLY A 56 -9.37 5.01 4.06
CA GLY A 56 -8.42 6.10 4.12
C GLY A 56 -7.08 5.67 3.53
N ASP A 57 -6.05 5.62 4.37
CA ASP A 57 -4.70 5.22 3.96
C ASP A 57 -4.41 3.73 4.18
N SER A 58 -5.39 2.97 4.65
CA SER A 58 -5.19 1.56 4.97
C SER A 58 -5.69 0.64 3.86
N PHE A 59 -4.90 -0.38 3.57
CA PHE A 59 -5.24 -1.42 2.60
C PHE A 59 -5.24 -2.78 3.26
N PHE A 60 -6.25 -3.58 2.93
CA PHE A 60 -6.32 -4.98 3.36
C PHE A 60 -6.39 -5.85 2.12
N ILE A 61 -5.39 -6.68 1.94
CA ILE A 61 -5.21 -7.49 0.73
C ILE A 61 -4.97 -8.93 1.13
N VAL A 62 -5.48 -9.86 0.34
CA VAL A 62 -5.27 -11.29 0.59
C VAL A 62 -4.55 -11.91 -0.59
N PHE A 63 -3.60 -12.81 -0.28
CA PHE A 63 -2.85 -13.58 -1.27
C PHE A 63 -3.07 -15.07 -1.02
N GLY A 64 -3.02 -15.85 -2.07
CA GLY A 64 -3.09 -17.30 -1.96
C GLY A 64 -1.80 -17.97 -1.53
N SER A 65 -0.67 -17.23 -1.51
CA SER A 65 0.61 -17.76 -1.10
C SER A 65 1.44 -16.73 -0.37
N ALA A 66 2.22 -17.18 0.61
CA ALA A 66 3.09 -16.29 1.36
C ALA A 66 4.20 -15.72 0.46
N LEU A 67 4.67 -16.49 -0.49
CA LEU A 67 5.69 -16.02 -1.43
C LEU A 67 5.18 -14.87 -2.27
N ASP A 68 3.96 -14.97 -2.79
CA ASP A 68 3.33 -13.90 -3.57
C ASP A 68 3.14 -12.65 -2.72
N ALA A 69 2.72 -12.82 -1.46
CA ALA A 69 2.55 -11.70 -0.55
C ALA A 69 3.88 -10.97 -0.30
N CYS A 70 4.96 -11.73 -0.07
CA CYS A 70 6.28 -11.13 0.13
C CYS A 70 6.78 -10.43 -1.13
N SER A 71 6.57 -11.03 -2.29
CA SER A 71 6.98 -10.43 -3.57
C SER A 71 6.19 -9.15 -3.84
N GLY A 72 4.89 -9.17 -3.58
CA GLY A 72 4.04 -7.97 -3.71
C GLY A 72 4.46 -6.86 -2.77
N ALA A 73 4.76 -7.21 -1.51
CA ALA A 73 5.22 -6.24 -0.53
C ALA A 73 6.54 -5.60 -0.94
N ALA A 74 7.50 -6.41 -1.40
CA ALA A 74 8.80 -5.91 -1.84
C ALA A 74 8.65 -4.98 -3.04
N LYS A 75 7.79 -5.36 -3.99
CA LYS A 75 7.50 -4.53 -5.15
C LYS A 75 6.88 -3.21 -4.74
N ALA A 76 5.92 -3.25 -3.81
CA ALA A 76 5.26 -2.05 -3.30
C ALA A 76 6.26 -1.12 -2.64
N GLN A 77 7.14 -1.66 -1.79
CA GLN A 77 8.15 -0.84 -1.12
C GLN A 77 9.08 -0.16 -2.09
N ARG A 78 9.53 -0.89 -3.12
CA ARG A 78 10.40 -0.29 -4.14
C ARG A 78 9.68 0.80 -4.91
N ALA A 79 8.44 0.56 -5.31
CA ALA A 79 7.66 1.55 -6.06
C ALA A 79 7.45 2.81 -5.24
N LEU A 80 7.13 2.66 -3.96
CA LEU A 80 6.94 3.81 -3.07
C LEU A 80 8.24 4.57 -2.83
N ALA A 81 9.35 3.85 -2.69
CA ALA A 81 10.66 4.47 -2.47
C ALA A 81 11.15 5.24 -3.70
N GLU A 82 10.82 4.75 -4.89
CA GLU A 82 11.26 5.36 -6.14
C GLU A 82 10.37 6.51 -6.61
N HIS A 83 9.18 6.63 -6.06
CA HIS A 83 8.25 7.68 -6.45
C HIS A 83 8.74 9.05 -5.98
N ALA A 84 8.52 10.07 -6.80
CA ALA A 84 8.91 11.45 -6.46
C ALA A 84 7.85 12.08 -5.56
N TRP A 85 8.03 11.97 -4.26
CA TRP A 85 7.12 12.54 -3.27
C TRP A 85 7.43 14.01 -3.01
N PRO A 86 6.44 14.80 -2.58
CA PRO A 86 6.72 16.16 -2.08
C PRO A 86 7.72 16.14 -0.92
N ASP A 87 8.50 17.20 -0.80
CA ASP A 87 9.53 17.29 0.25
C ASP A 87 8.97 17.14 1.66
N GLU A 88 7.75 17.60 1.90
CA GLU A 88 7.12 17.51 3.21
C GLU A 88 6.94 16.08 3.69
N ILE A 89 6.86 15.13 2.76
CA ILE A 89 6.76 13.73 3.13
C ILE A 89 8.12 13.21 3.53
N GLY A 90 9.16 13.66 2.84
CA GLY A 90 10.52 13.25 3.10
C GLY A 90 10.66 11.75 3.04
N ARG A 91 10.92 11.13 4.17
CA ARG A 91 11.03 9.68 4.31
C ARG A 91 9.72 9.09 4.76
N ALA A 92 8.68 9.47 4.08
CA ALA A 92 7.36 9.08 4.44
C ALA A 92 7.30 7.63 4.80
N SER A 93 6.65 7.42 5.85
CA SER A 93 6.60 6.15 6.48
C SER A 93 5.40 5.41 5.98
N CYS A 94 5.55 4.76 4.86
CA CYS A 94 4.56 3.78 4.44
C CYS A 94 5.03 2.44 4.99
N ARG A 95 4.18 1.78 5.73
CA ARG A 95 4.49 0.47 6.30
C ARG A 95 3.62 -0.60 5.69
N GLU A 96 4.26 -1.71 5.32
CA GLU A 96 3.59 -2.92 4.87
C GLU A 96 3.80 -4.02 5.89
N ARG A 97 2.76 -4.81 6.09
CA ARG A 97 2.80 -5.97 6.98
C ARG A 97 2.16 -7.15 6.30
N VAL A 98 2.86 -8.22 6.31
CA VAL A 98 2.43 -9.46 5.71
C VAL A 98 2.00 -10.46 6.79
#